data_91423286f1a9e048c38b75c79147d3eb
#
_entry.id   91423286f1a9e048c38b75c79147d3eb
#
_cell.length_a   1.000
_cell.length_b   1.000
_cell.length_c   1.000
_cell.angle_alpha   90.00
_cell.angle_beta   90.00
_cell.angle_gamma   90.00
#
_symmetry.space_group_name_H-M   'P 1'
#
loop_
_entity.id
_entity.type
_entity.pdbx_description
1 polymer ?
#
loop_
_entity_poly.entity_id
_entity_poly.type
_entity_poly.pdbx_seq_one_letter_code
_entity_poly.pdbx_strand_id
1 'polypeptide(L)'
;PLNSLPMSLNFQPSVVTSNEGGTGIGYSKMTVRGSKGSQINVTLNGITLNDAESQEVFWVNIPALGNILSSVQLQRGLGTSASGAGAFGASINMSTASVKAEPSGWVDISRGAWNTMTTSAGLSTGLLRHGFYADFVYSKNSTDGYIRNAYGDVQSALAVLGWMGEKNSLRLTYIMGNQHTGITWGGISKSQLEKDRRYNSAGEYYDSFGNVHYYDNETDNYTQHHLQLNYAHQFNQAWTWTTTLNYTKGDGFYDQYKAGKKLTKYGLSSPVEIDGVSYKKGDFITLKSMDNSYYVINSDLRYSKNALKV
;
A
#
# COMPACT_ATOMS: atom_id res chain seq x y z
N PRO A 1 17.40 4.47 2.50
CA PRO A 1 16.39 3.78 1.70
C PRO A 1 15.05 4.49 1.88
N LEU A 2 14.34 4.73 0.77
CA LEU A 2 13.03 5.35 0.80
C LEU A 2 12.01 4.25 1.06
N ASN A 3 11.35 4.30 2.21
CA ASN A 3 10.47 3.25 2.71
C ASN A 3 9.13 3.14 1.95
N SER A 4 8.79 4.17 1.16
CA SER A 4 7.57 4.20 0.34
C SER A 4 7.93 4.32 -1.14
N LEU A 5 7.29 3.52 -1.98
CA LEU A 5 7.51 3.59 -3.43
C LEU A 5 7.19 4.97 -4.02
N PRO A 6 6.08 5.67 -3.67
CA PRO A 6 5.87 7.04 -4.12
C PRO A 6 7.04 7.95 -3.82
N MET A 7 7.59 7.90 -2.61
CA MET A 7 8.75 8.74 -2.23
C MET A 7 10.00 8.41 -3.05
N SER A 8 10.20 7.14 -3.42
CA SER A 8 11.30 6.72 -4.31
C SER A 8 11.16 7.30 -5.71
N LEU A 9 9.92 7.47 -6.18
CA LEU A 9 9.63 8.01 -7.51
C LEU A 9 9.67 9.55 -7.57
N ASN A 10 9.77 10.24 -6.44
CA ASN A 10 9.80 11.72 -6.39
C ASN A 10 10.98 12.34 -7.14
N PHE A 11 12.04 11.57 -7.40
CA PHE A 11 13.18 12.01 -8.19
C PHE A 11 12.95 11.93 -9.70
N GLN A 12 11.82 11.37 -10.12
CA GLN A 12 11.47 11.29 -11.54
C GLN A 12 10.87 12.60 -12.03
N PRO A 13 11.21 13.08 -13.23
CA PRO A 13 10.63 14.30 -13.78
C PRO A 13 9.09 14.25 -13.83
N SER A 14 8.44 15.35 -13.40
CA SER A 14 6.98 15.53 -13.37
C SER A 14 6.24 14.61 -12.40
N VAL A 15 6.93 14.01 -11.45
CA VAL A 15 6.34 13.29 -10.31
C VAL A 15 6.40 14.19 -9.08
N VAL A 16 5.27 14.33 -8.41
CA VAL A 16 5.18 15.04 -7.12
C VAL A 16 4.59 14.07 -6.11
N THR A 17 5.25 13.93 -4.99
CA THR A 17 4.83 13.02 -3.93
C THR A 17 4.70 13.76 -2.60
N SER A 18 3.84 13.24 -1.75
CA SER A 18 3.73 13.68 -0.36
C SER A 18 3.59 12.48 0.56
N ASN A 19 4.12 12.60 1.76
CA ASN A 19 3.94 11.64 2.85
C ASN A 19 3.35 12.38 4.05
N GLU A 20 2.24 11.89 4.55
CA GLU A 20 1.46 12.60 5.58
C GLU A 20 2.17 12.61 6.95
N GLY A 21 2.92 11.55 7.27
CA GLY A 21 3.68 11.45 8.52
C GLY A 21 5.04 12.15 8.49
N GLY A 22 5.55 12.50 7.31
CA GLY A 22 6.81 13.20 7.11
C GLY A 22 8.08 12.34 7.17
N THR A 23 7.98 11.04 7.38
CA THR A 23 9.13 10.11 7.50
C THR A 23 9.24 9.10 6.35
N GLY A 24 8.27 9.12 5.41
CA GLY A 24 8.19 8.16 4.31
C GLY A 24 7.48 6.85 4.69
N ILE A 25 7.06 6.68 5.94
CA ILE A 25 6.23 5.57 6.41
C ILE A 25 4.79 6.07 6.56
N GLY A 26 3.80 5.20 6.35
CA GLY A 26 2.39 5.55 6.40
C GLY A 26 1.85 6.07 5.07
N TYR A 27 0.81 6.90 5.14
CA TYR A 27 0.08 7.39 3.98
C TYR A 27 0.95 8.27 3.08
N SER A 28 0.97 7.90 1.81
CA SER A 28 1.69 8.63 0.76
C SER A 28 0.78 8.84 -0.45
N LYS A 29 0.92 10.00 -1.07
CA LYS A 29 0.21 10.36 -2.31
C LYS A 29 1.21 10.66 -3.41
N MET A 30 0.78 10.45 -4.65
CA MET A 30 1.59 10.73 -5.82
C MET A 30 0.72 11.32 -6.94
N THR A 31 1.27 12.30 -7.63
CA THR A 31 0.74 12.81 -8.90
C THR A 31 1.80 12.74 -9.97
N VAL A 32 1.39 12.51 -11.21
CA VAL A 32 2.28 12.47 -12.37
C VAL A 32 1.73 13.43 -13.41
N ARG A 33 2.51 14.46 -13.80
CA ARG A 33 2.05 15.54 -14.69
C ARG A 33 0.74 16.18 -14.26
N GLY A 34 0.51 16.32 -12.93
CA GLY A 34 -0.73 16.84 -12.37
C GLY A 34 -1.90 15.84 -12.31
N SER A 35 -1.77 14.66 -12.88
CA SER A 35 -2.81 13.61 -12.80
C SER A 35 -2.81 13.00 -11.41
N LYS A 36 -4.00 12.84 -10.83
CA LYS A 36 -4.22 12.26 -9.49
C LYS A 36 -4.03 10.74 -9.49
N GLY A 37 -3.95 10.15 -8.31
CA GLY A 37 -3.82 8.71 -8.12
C GLY A 37 -4.86 7.87 -8.86
N SER A 38 -6.12 8.31 -8.89
CA SER A 38 -7.21 7.66 -9.62
C SER A 38 -7.10 7.71 -11.16
N GLN A 39 -6.17 8.50 -11.69
CA GLN A 39 -5.88 8.62 -13.12
C GLN A 39 -4.57 7.92 -13.50
N ILE A 40 -3.96 7.23 -12.56
CA ILE A 40 -2.70 6.49 -12.73
C ILE A 40 -2.99 5.01 -12.57
N ASN A 41 -2.80 4.24 -13.62
CA ASN A 41 -2.90 2.79 -13.54
C ASN A 41 -1.63 2.21 -12.91
N VAL A 42 -1.78 1.42 -11.88
CA VAL A 42 -0.68 0.77 -11.17
C VAL A 42 -0.85 -0.73 -11.21
N THR A 43 0.14 -1.44 -11.71
CA THR A 43 0.11 -2.91 -11.76
C THR A 43 1.27 -3.53 -11.02
N LEU A 44 1.02 -4.70 -10.44
CA LEU A 44 2.02 -5.57 -9.83
C LEU A 44 1.95 -6.96 -10.47
N ASN A 45 3.01 -7.36 -11.15
CA ASN A 45 3.08 -8.60 -11.92
C ASN A 45 1.92 -8.73 -12.96
N GLY A 46 1.51 -7.61 -13.57
CA GLY A 46 0.42 -7.55 -14.53
C GLY A 46 -1.00 -7.48 -13.92
N ILE A 47 -1.13 -7.42 -12.59
CA ILE A 47 -2.42 -7.28 -11.89
C ILE A 47 -2.55 -5.84 -11.40
N THR A 48 -3.71 -5.21 -11.65
CA THR A 48 -3.98 -3.86 -11.15
C THR A 48 -4.08 -3.85 -9.61
N LEU A 49 -3.44 -2.86 -9.00
CA LEU A 49 -3.53 -2.58 -7.57
C LEU A 49 -4.53 -1.47 -7.24
N ASN A 50 -5.04 -0.77 -8.26
CA ASN A 50 -6.03 0.27 -8.04
C ASN A 50 -7.28 -0.33 -7.40
N ASP A 51 -7.70 0.24 -6.31
CA ASP A 51 -8.93 -0.12 -5.61
C ASP A 51 -10.15 0.04 -6.53
N ALA A 52 -11.10 -0.89 -6.47
CA ALA A 52 -12.23 -0.92 -7.39
C ALA A 52 -13.22 0.24 -7.18
N GLU A 53 -13.30 0.80 -5.98
CA GLU A 53 -14.21 1.88 -5.62
C GLU A 53 -13.56 3.25 -5.84
N SER A 54 -12.40 3.50 -5.23
CA SER A 54 -11.72 4.79 -5.28
C SER A 54 -10.86 4.99 -6.53
N GLN A 55 -10.50 3.92 -7.24
CA GLN A 55 -9.56 3.89 -8.35
C GLN A 55 -8.14 4.35 -7.96
N GLU A 56 -7.84 4.47 -6.68
CA GLU A 56 -6.53 4.87 -6.16
C GLU A 56 -5.77 3.67 -5.59
N VAL A 57 -4.47 3.82 -5.40
CA VAL A 57 -3.64 2.84 -4.70
C VAL A 57 -3.33 3.35 -3.30
N PHE A 58 -3.70 2.58 -2.30
CA PHE A 58 -3.31 2.81 -0.91
C PHE A 58 -1.93 2.19 -0.66
N TRP A 59 -0.89 2.98 -0.91
CA TRP A 59 0.51 2.53 -0.83
C TRP A 59 0.91 2.00 0.55
N VAL A 60 0.21 2.46 1.59
CA VAL A 60 0.40 2.01 2.96
C VAL A 60 0.00 0.55 3.17
N ASN A 61 -0.90 0.01 2.34
CA ASN A 61 -1.38 -1.38 2.43
C ASN A 61 -0.34 -2.41 1.95
N ILE A 62 0.67 -1.97 1.18
CA ILE A 62 1.82 -2.81 0.79
C ILE A 62 3.09 -2.02 1.16
N PRO A 63 3.40 -1.92 2.45
CA PRO A 63 4.55 -1.16 2.91
C PRO A 63 5.85 -1.82 2.46
N ALA A 64 6.93 -1.03 2.39
CA ALA A 64 8.25 -1.49 1.96
C ALA A 64 8.26 -2.18 0.59
N LEU A 65 7.30 -1.83 -0.28
CA LEU A 65 7.16 -2.43 -1.62
C LEU A 65 8.47 -2.36 -2.42
N GLY A 66 9.26 -1.30 -2.26
CA GLY A 66 10.56 -1.16 -2.92
C GLY A 66 11.55 -2.29 -2.63
N ASN A 67 11.45 -2.95 -1.48
CA ASN A 67 12.35 -4.04 -1.09
C ASN A 67 12.00 -5.38 -1.74
N ILE A 68 10.77 -5.51 -2.24
CA ILE A 68 10.28 -6.74 -2.88
C ILE A 68 10.20 -6.62 -4.40
N LEU A 69 10.41 -5.43 -4.96
CA LEU A 69 10.36 -5.19 -6.40
C LEU A 69 11.71 -5.48 -7.07
N SER A 70 11.66 -6.12 -8.22
CA SER A 70 12.79 -6.27 -9.13
C SER A 70 12.86 -5.14 -10.16
N SER A 71 11.71 -4.59 -10.55
CA SER A 71 11.63 -3.48 -11.50
C SER A 71 10.40 -2.62 -11.30
N VAL A 72 10.54 -1.34 -11.65
CA VAL A 72 9.45 -0.36 -11.73
C VAL A 72 9.59 0.40 -13.04
N GLN A 73 8.53 0.40 -13.84
CA GLN A 73 8.44 1.20 -15.05
C GLN A 73 7.38 2.27 -14.87
N LEU A 74 7.76 3.53 -15.00
CA LEU A 74 6.86 4.67 -15.03
C LEU A 74 6.71 5.17 -16.45
N GLN A 75 5.52 5.02 -17.02
CA GLN A 75 5.13 5.63 -18.30
C GLN A 75 4.26 6.85 -18.03
N ARG A 76 4.69 8.00 -18.49
CA ARG A 76 4.01 9.30 -18.31
C ARG A 76 3.14 9.64 -19.50
N GLY A 77 1.87 9.95 -19.26
CA GLY A 77 0.85 10.21 -20.27
C GLY A 77 0.08 8.94 -20.65
N LEU A 78 -0.68 9.03 -21.73
CA LEU A 78 -1.42 7.90 -22.28
C LEU A 78 -0.46 6.79 -22.67
N GLY A 79 -0.67 5.61 -22.13
CA GLY A 79 0.09 4.42 -22.43
C GLY A 79 -0.82 3.29 -22.93
N THR A 80 -0.22 2.28 -23.54
CA THR A 80 -0.91 1.01 -23.76
C THR A 80 -1.07 0.33 -22.42
N SER A 81 -2.24 0.45 -21.80
CA SER A 81 -2.55 -0.31 -20.62
C SER A 81 -3.09 -1.67 -21.04
N ALA A 82 -2.22 -2.68 -20.99
CA ALA A 82 -2.66 -4.07 -21.18
C ALA A 82 -3.31 -4.67 -19.91
N SER A 83 -3.30 -3.94 -18.80
CA SER A 83 -3.59 -4.52 -17.48
C SER A 83 -4.56 -3.68 -16.64
N GLY A 84 -5.59 -3.11 -17.24
CA GLY A 84 -6.64 -2.40 -16.50
C GLY A 84 -7.03 -1.04 -17.05
N ALA A 85 -8.08 -0.47 -16.47
CA ALA A 85 -8.62 0.85 -16.80
C ALA A 85 -7.86 1.96 -16.05
N GLY A 86 -8.03 3.22 -16.46
CA GLY A 86 -7.59 4.38 -15.68
C GLY A 86 -6.23 4.96 -16.04
N ALA A 87 -5.54 4.50 -17.09
CA ALA A 87 -4.22 5.01 -17.50
C ALA A 87 -4.30 6.33 -18.29
N PHE A 88 -5.04 7.33 -17.78
CA PHE A 88 -5.17 8.63 -18.45
C PHE A 88 -3.95 9.54 -18.25
N GLY A 89 -3.36 9.48 -17.07
CA GLY A 89 -2.25 10.35 -16.68
C GLY A 89 -0.88 9.67 -16.72
N ALA A 90 -0.82 8.44 -16.27
CA ALA A 90 0.37 7.62 -16.26
C ALA A 90 0.04 6.13 -16.05
N SER A 91 1.05 5.28 -16.29
CA SER A 91 1.03 3.87 -15.89
C SER A 91 2.29 3.54 -15.11
N ILE A 92 2.14 2.81 -14.03
CA ILE A 92 3.24 2.28 -13.21
C ILE A 92 3.15 0.76 -13.25
N ASN A 93 4.12 0.12 -13.89
CA ASN A 93 4.19 -1.33 -13.97
C ASN A 93 5.33 -1.83 -13.09
N MET A 94 4.98 -2.68 -12.14
CA MET A 94 5.90 -3.23 -11.15
C MET A 94 6.03 -4.75 -11.31
N SER A 95 7.22 -5.25 -11.05
CA SER A 95 7.47 -6.69 -11.02
C SER A 95 8.26 -7.07 -9.76
N THR A 96 7.85 -8.17 -9.13
CA THR A 96 8.58 -8.76 -7.99
C THR A 96 9.60 -9.80 -8.44
N ALA A 97 9.55 -10.21 -9.71
CA ALA A 97 10.29 -11.37 -10.17
C ALA A 97 11.56 -10.99 -10.93
N SER A 98 12.67 -11.47 -10.43
CA SER A 98 13.80 -11.85 -11.26
C SER A 98 14.31 -13.21 -10.80
N VAL A 99 14.33 -14.20 -11.69
CA VAL A 99 14.93 -15.49 -11.37
C VAL A 99 16.45 -15.27 -11.29
N LYS A 100 17.03 -15.55 -10.14
CA LYS A 100 18.48 -15.47 -9.94
C LYS A 100 19.12 -16.77 -10.38
N ALA A 101 20.30 -16.69 -10.97
CA ALA A 101 21.04 -17.89 -11.36
C ALA A 101 21.57 -18.66 -10.14
N GLU A 102 22.00 -17.93 -9.12
CA GLU A 102 22.69 -18.47 -7.94
C GLU A 102 21.95 -18.16 -6.65
N PRO A 103 22.14 -18.98 -5.61
CA PRO A 103 21.63 -18.68 -4.26
C PRO A 103 22.17 -17.36 -3.75
N SER A 104 21.33 -16.59 -3.08
CA SER A 104 21.74 -15.30 -2.50
C SER A 104 20.91 -14.95 -1.28
N GLY A 105 21.49 -14.15 -0.40
CA GLY A 105 20.80 -13.56 0.74
C GLY A 105 21.32 -12.16 1.01
N TRP A 106 20.50 -11.35 1.64
CA TRP A 106 20.85 -9.99 2.04
C TRP A 106 20.08 -9.60 3.31
N VAL A 107 20.66 -8.68 4.06
CA VAL A 107 20.03 -8.01 5.19
C VAL A 107 20.29 -6.52 5.02
N ASP A 108 19.26 -5.72 5.23
CA ASP A 108 19.32 -4.26 5.27
C ASP A 108 18.77 -3.76 6.60
N ILE A 109 19.51 -2.90 7.26
CA ILE A 109 19.09 -2.23 8.49
C ILE A 109 19.38 -0.75 8.31
N SER A 110 18.37 0.09 8.43
CA SER A 110 18.55 1.54 8.39
C SER A 110 17.86 2.21 9.57
N ARG A 111 18.42 3.34 9.99
CA ARG A 111 17.90 4.16 11.07
C ARG A 111 17.88 5.63 10.66
N GLY A 112 16.81 6.33 11.02
CA GLY A 112 16.60 7.73 10.68
C GLY A 112 16.06 8.55 11.84
N ALA A 113 15.69 9.79 11.56
CA ALA A 113 15.04 10.68 12.51
C ALA A 113 13.69 10.13 12.98
N TRP A 114 13.20 10.60 14.11
CA TRP A 114 11.90 10.20 14.68
C TRP A 114 11.80 8.70 14.94
N ASN A 115 12.87 8.11 15.48
CA ASN A 115 13.00 6.67 15.72
C ASN A 115 12.68 5.80 14.48
N THR A 116 12.78 6.38 13.30
CA THR A 116 12.53 5.62 12.08
C THR A 116 13.54 4.49 11.95
N MET A 117 13.05 3.27 11.81
CA MET A 117 13.86 2.07 11.65
C MET A 117 13.28 1.21 10.53
N THR A 118 14.14 0.72 9.67
CA THR A 118 13.82 -0.30 8.67
C THR A 118 14.71 -1.50 8.89
N THR A 119 14.12 -2.69 8.95
CA THR A 119 14.83 -3.97 8.96
C THR A 119 14.23 -4.84 7.87
N SER A 120 15.06 -5.29 6.95
CA SER A 120 14.63 -6.15 5.86
C SER A 120 15.64 -7.26 5.64
N ALA A 121 15.16 -8.43 5.22
CA ALA A 121 16.00 -9.55 4.83
C ALA A 121 15.38 -10.28 3.65
N GLY A 122 16.22 -10.81 2.78
CA GLY A 122 15.80 -11.59 1.64
C GLY A 122 16.69 -12.79 1.41
N LEU A 123 16.09 -13.88 0.95
CA LEU A 123 16.75 -15.13 0.60
C LEU A 123 16.25 -15.60 -0.77
N SER A 124 17.14 -16.16 -1.55
CA SER A 124 16.82 -16.79 -2.85
C SER A 124 17.61 -18.10 -2.97
N THR A 125 16.93 -19.14 -3.42
CA THR A 125 17.61 -20.41 -3.73
C THR A 125 18.44 -20.32 -5.02
N GLY A 126 18.22 -19.28 -5.84
CA GLY A 126 18.62 -19.30 -7.23
C GLY A 126 17.88 -20.39 -8.00
N LEU A 127 18.28 -20.59 -9.25
CA LEU A 127 17.70 -21.62 -10.13
C LEU A 127 18.28 -22.99 -9.76
N LEU A 128 17.44 -23.86 -9.21
CA LEU A 128 17.78 -25.23 -8.81
C LEU A 128 17.71 -26.18 -10.01
N ARG A 129 18.17 -27.43 -9.81
CA ARG A 129 17.99 -28.51 -10.79
C ARG A 129 16.53 -28.67 -11.17
N HIS A 130 16.28 -29.04 -12.42
CA HIS A 130 14.94 -29.19 -13.00
C HIS A 130 14.11 -27.90 -13.07
N GLY A 131 14.76 -26.72 -12.92
CA GLY A 131 14.13 -25.43 -13.14
C GLY A 131 13.33 -24.85 -11.97
N PHE A 132 13.41 -25.41 -10.78
CA PHE A 132 12.74 -24.86 -9.60
C PHE A 132 13.51 -23.70 -8.99
N TYR A 133 12.82 -22.76 -8.38
CA TYR A 133 13.40 -21.66 -7.58
C TYR A 133 12.42 -21.20 -6.50
N ALA A 134 12.96 -20.62 -5.44
CA ALA A 134 12.18 -19.99 -4.38
C ALA A 134 12.86 -18.71 -3.88
N ASP A 135 12.04 -17.69 -3.62
CA ASP A 135 12.49 -16.43 -3.03
C ASP A 135 11.62 -16.09 -1.82
N PHE A 136 12.24 -15.48 -0.82
CA PHE A 136 11.55 -14.95 0.35
C PHE A 136 12.14 -13.60 0.72
N VAL A 137 11.28 -12.62 1.00
CA VAL A 137 11.66 -11.30 1.53
C VAL A 137 10.72 -10.96 2.67
N TYR A 138 11.27 -10.42 3.74
CA TYR A 138 10.52 -9.84 4.85
C TYR A 138 11.06 -8.45 5.16
N SER A 139 10.17 -7.51 5.45
CA SER A 139 10.53 -6.15 5.84
C SER A 139 9.62 -5.65 6.96
N LYS A 140 10.24 -5.02 7.96
CA LYS A 140 9.55 -4.30 9.03
C LYS A 140 10.07 -2.87 9.09
N ASN A 141 9.14 -1.90 9.09
CA ASN A 141 9.44 -0.49 9.21
C ASN A 141 8.65 0.10 10.38
N SER A 142 9.30 0.93 11.17
CA SER A 142 8.67 1.64 12.28
C SER A 142 9.12 3.08 12.35
N THR A 143 8.28 3.97 12.88
CA THR A 143 8.58 5.38 13.10
C THR A 143 7.64 5.97 14.15
N ASP A 144 8.11 6.99 14.90
CA ASP A 144 7.23 7.83 15.73
C ASP A 144 6.51 8.91 14.91
N GLY A 145 7.00 9.19 13.68
CA GLY A 145 6.50 10.24 12.80
C GLY A 145 6.96 11.65 13.18
N TYR A 146 6.95 12.54 12.19
CA TYR A 146 7.29 13.94 12.41
C TYR A 146 6.16 14.72 13.05
N ILE A 147 4.95 14.59 12.54
CA ILE A 147 3.77 15.24 13.11
C ILE A 147 3.17 14.38 14.22
N ARG A 148 2.35 15.01 15.08
CA ARG A 148 1.66 14.31 16.15
C ARG A 148 0.77 13.17 15.59
N ASN A 149 0.72 12.04 16.28
CA ASN A 149 -0.01 10.85 15.90
C ASN A 149 0.38 10.25 14.53
N ALA A 150 1.62 10.48 14.06
CA ALA A 150 2.10 9.98 12.78
C ALA A 150 3.00 8.74 12.93
N TYR A 151 2.87 8.04 14.05
CA TYR A 151 3.59 6.78 14.24
C TYR A 151 3.14 5.73 13.23
N GLY A 152 4.03 4.79 12.94
CA GLY A 152 3.75 3.66 12.07
C GLY A 152 4.57 2.44 12.46
N ASP A 153 3.92 1.30 12.52
CA ASP A 153 4.53 -0.03 12.53
C ASP A 153 3.94 -0.81 11.35
N VAL A 154 4.77 -1.06 10.36
CA VAL A 154 4.32 -1.64 9.10
C VAL A 154 5.24 -2.79 8.69
N GLN A 155 4.65 -3.83 8.12
CA GLN A 155 5.35 -5.06 7.76
C GLN A 155 4.94 -5.50 6.36
N SER A 156 5.87 -6.12 5.64
CA SER A 156 5.57 -6.79 4.38
C SER A 156 6.36 -8.08 4.23
N ALA A 157 5.77 -9.02 3.54
CA ALA A 157 6.42 -10.27 3.18
C ALA A 157 6.16 -10.61 1.70
N LEU A 158 7.15 -11.20 1.05
CA LEU A 158 7.05 -11.80 -0.28
C LEU A 158 7.54 -13.23 -0.19
N ALA A 159 6.77 -14.16 -0.72
CA ALA A 159 7.22 -15.52 -0.98
C ALA A 159 6.94 -15.88 -2.44
N VAL A 160 7.91 -16.45 -3.11
CA VAL A 160 7.80 -16.90 -4.50
C VAL A 160 8.23 -18.35 -4.58
N LEU A 161 7.42 -19.16 -5.24
CA LEU A 161 7.77 -20.50 -5.69
C LEU A 161 7.61 -20.57 -7.19
N GLY A 162 8.64 -20.98 -7.90
CA GLY A 162 8.61 -20.99 -9.34
C GLY A 162 9.24 -22.23 -9.95
N TRP A 163 8.81 -22.49 -11.17
CA TRP A 163 9.34 -23.51 -12.03
C TRP A 163 9.47 -23.01 -13.46
N MET A 164 10.61 -23.29 -14.09
CA MET A 164 10.93 -22.97 -15.48
C MET A 164 11.32 -24.23 -16.22
N GLY A 165 10.49 -24.66 -17.17
CA GLY A 165 10.80 -25.67 -18.16
C GLY A 165 11.16 -25.03 -19.50
N GLU A 166 11.38 -25.86 -20.53
CA GLU A 166 11.77 -25.37 -21.87
C GLU A 166 10.72 -24.49 -22.54
N LYS A 167 9.43 -24.84 -22.39
CA LYS A 167 8.31 -24.12 -23.02
C LYS A 167 7.29 -23.58 -22.03
N ASN A 168 7.43 -23.91 -20.76
CA ASN A 168 6.46 -23.59 -19.73
C ASN A 168 7.16 -22.92 -18.56
N SER A 169 6.47 -21.96 -17.93
CA SER A 169 6.85 -21.47 -16.62
C SER A 169 5.62 -21.35 -15.72
N LEU A 170 5.81 -21.62 -14.46
CA LEU A 170 4.79 -21.49 -13.44
C LEU A 170 5.39 -20.74 -12.26
N ARG A 171 4.68 -19.75 -11.74
CA ARG A 171 5.11 -18.96 -10.58
C ARG A 171 3.93 -18.70 -9.67
N LEU A 172 4.06 -19.15 -8.44
CA LEU A 172 3.18 -18.79 -7.33
C LEU A 172 3.85 -17.68 -6.53
N THR A 173 3.17 -16.56 -6.35
CA THR A 173 3.63 -15.40 -5.58
C THR A 173 2.64 -15.10 -4.49
N TYR A 174 3.11 -15.02 -3.26
CA TYR A 174 2.35 -14.53 -2.12
C TYR A 174 2.97 -13.23 -1.62
N ILE A 175 2.14 -12.21 -1.44
CA ILE A 175 2.55 -10.91 -0.88
C ILE A 175 1.62 -10.60 0.29
N MET A 176 2.19 -10.17 1.38
CA MET A 176 1.47 -9.69 2.56
C MET A 176 1.94 -8.27 2.88
N GLY A 177 0.99 -7.39 3.16
CA GLY A 177 1.20 -6.10 3.78
C GLY A 177 0.36 -5.98 5.04
N ASN A 178 0.96 -5.48 6.11
CA ASN A 178 0.27 -5.18 7.37
C ASN A 178 0.68 -3.79 7.82
N GLN A 179 -0.29 -2.99 8.23
CA GLN A 179 -0.07 -1.68 8.79
C GLN A 179 -0.79 -1.50 10.13
N HIS A 180 -0.12 -0.81 11.04
CA HIS A 180 -0.66 -0.18 12.23
C HIS A 180 -0.12 1.24 12.28
N THR A 181 -0.95 2.23 11.97
CA THR A 181 -0.53 3.63 11.85
C THR A 181 -1.46 4.56 12.59
N GLY A 182 -0.94 5.67 13.10
CA GLY A 182 -1.77 6.76 13.58
C GLY A 182 -2.43 7.51 12.41
N ILE A 183 -3.59 8.09 12.67
CA ILE A 183 -4.37 8.83 11.68
C ILE A 183 -3.75 10.21 11.43
N THR A 184 -3.48 10.54 10.15
CA THR A 184 -2.82 11.80 9.76
C THR A 184 -3.50 12.53 8.60
N TRP A 185 -4.53 11.94 7.98
CA TRP A 185 -5.17 12.47 6.76
C TRP A 185 -6.10 13.68 6.94
N GLY A 186 -6.28 14.18 8.17
CA GLY A 186 -7.21 15.28 8.48
C GLY A 186 -6.86 16.62 7.81
N GLY A 187 -5.61 16.81 7.41
CA GLY A 187 -5.11 18.07 6.89
C GLY A 187 -5.07 19.16 7.93
N ILE A 188 -4.43 20.27 7.62
CA ILE A 188 -4.31 21.46 8.49
C ILE A 188 -4.46 22.74 7.67
N SER A 189 -4.92 23.82 8.32
CA SER A 189 -4.92 25.15 7.72
C SER A 189 -3.51 25.75 7.71
N LYS A 190 -3.29 26.74 6.83
CA LYS A 190 -2.03 27.50 6.80
C LYS A 190 -1.71 28.14 8.16
N SER A 191 -2.71 28.70 8.83
CA SER A 191 -2.53 29.34 10.15
C SER A 191 -2.15 28.35 11.25
N GLN A 192 -2.64 27.11 11.19
CA GLN A 192 -2.22 26.05 12.10
C GLN A 192 -0.78 25.61 11.84
N LEU A 193 -0.41 25.45 10.55
CA LEU A 193 0.96 25.10 10.15
C LEU A 193 1.98 26.15 10.60
N GLU A 194 1.62 27.44 10.54
CA GLU A 194 2.49 28.54 10.99
C GLU A 194 2.68 28.55 12.51
N LYS A 195 1.66 28.14 13.27
CA LYS A 195 1.72 28.06 14.74
C LYS A 195 2.47 26.82 15.23
N ASP A 196 2.17 25.67 14.65
CA ASP A 196 2.79 24.39 15.00
C ASP A 196 2.91 23.49 13.76
N ARG A 197 4.14 23.29 13.31
CA ARG A 197 4.45 22.43 12.17
C ARG A 197 4.24 20.93 12.43
N ARG A 198 4.06 20.55 13.68
CA ARG A 198 3.79 19.16 14.11
C ARG A 198 2.32 18.91 14.44
N TYR A 199 1.48 19.94 14.29
CA TYR A 199 0.07 19.83 14.60
C TYR A 199 -0.64 18.79 13.74
N ASN A 200 -1.49 18.01 14.40
CA ASN A 200 -2.45 17.09 13.80
C ASN A 200 -3.70 17.07 14.69
N SER A 201 -4.87 17.26 14.10
CA SER A 201 -6.13 17.31 14.82
C SER A 201 -6.71 15.94 15.23
N ALA A 202 -6.02 14.84 14.88
CA ALA A 202 -6.48 13.51 15.26
C ALA A 202 -6.60 13.38 16.78
N GLY A 203 -7.76 12.92 17.25
CA GLY A 203 -8.05 12.74 18.67
C GLY A 203 -8.25 14.03 19.48
N GLU A 204 -8.19 15.22 18.87
CA GLU A 204 -8.31 16.49 19.59
C GLU A 204 -9.71 16.69 20.17
N TYR A 205 -9.77 17.05 21.45
CA TYR A 205 -11.00 17.48 22.12
C TYR A 205 -10.67 18.53 23.19
N TYR A 206 -11.74 19.19 23.67
CA TYR A 206 -11.64 20.24 24.67
C TYR A 206 -12.41 19.82 25.93
N ASP A 207 -11.83 20.02 27.10
CA ASP A 207 -12.51 19.87 28.36
C ASP A 207 -13.50 21.03 28.63
N SER A 208 -14.20 20.97 29.77
CA SER A 208 -15.14 22.02 30.17
C SER A 208 -14.48 23.37 30.46
N PHE A 209 -13.20 23.43 30.66
CA PHE A 209 -12.40 24.65 30.90
C PHE A 209 -11.78 25.21 29.61
N GLY A 210 -11.95 24.50 28.46
CA GLY A 210 -11.37 24.89 27.18
C GLY A 210 -9.92 24.44 26.96
N ASN A 211 -9.38 23.58 27.82
CA ASN A 211 -8.06 23.00 27.61
C ASN A 211 -8.11 21.92 26.52
N VAL A 212 -7.07 21.88 25.71
CA VAL A 212 -6.90 20.92 24.62
C VAL A 212 -6.39 19.61 25.19
N HIS A 213 -7.06 18.53 24.84
CA HIS A 213 -6.69 17.15 25.10
C HIS A 213 -6.64 16.35 23.82
N TYR A 214 -5.98 15.21 23.85
CA TYR A 214 -5.86 14.30 22.71
C TYR A 214 -6.15 12.88 23.14
N TYR A 215 -6.98 12.21 22.36
CA TYR A 215 -7.15 10.77 22.44
C TYR A 215 -6.03 10.10 21.64
N ASP A 216 -5.20 9.31 22.31
CA ASP A 216 -3.93 8.82 21.74
C ASP A 216 -4.07 7.57 20.87
N ASN A 217 -5.28 7.01 20.76
CA ASN A 217 -5.49 5.74 20.06
C ASN A 217 -6.35 5.90 18.79
N GLU A 218 -6.26 7.04 18.10
CA GLU A 218 -6.79 7.14 16.74
C GLU A 218 -5.86 6.43 15.77
N THR A 219 -6.23 5.22 15.38
CA THR A 219 -5.39 4.30 14.61
C THR A 219 -6.07 3.85 13.34
N ASP A 220 -5.24 3.48 12.36
CA ASP A 220 -5.63 2.74 11.17
C ASP A 220 -4.85 1.43 11.10
N ASN A 221 -5.59 0.33 11.02
CA ASN A 221 -5.10 -1.03 11.03
C ASN A 221 -5.60 -1.75 9.80
N TYR A 222 -4.71 -2.25 8.98
CA TYR A 222 -5.11 -2.98 7.77
C TYR A 222 -4.11 -4.05 7.41
N THR A 223 -4.62 -5.21 7.02
CA THR A 223 -3.82 -6.31 6.49
C THR A 223 -4.31 -6.66 5.10
N GLN A 224 -3.39 -6.81 4.17
CA GLN A 224 -3.69 -7.20 2.80
C GLN A 224 -2.83 -8.38 2.36
N HIS A 225 -3.46 -9.37 1.74
CA HIS A 225 -2.84 -10.55 1.19
C HIS A 225 -3.10 -10.62 -0.31
N HIS A 226 -2.07 -10.89 -1.09
CA HIS A 226 -2.19 -11.18 -2.52
C HIS A 226 -1.63 -12.57 -2.79
N LEU A 227 -2.41 -13.40 -3.46
CA LEU A 227 -1.96 -14.69 -3.98
C LEU A 227 -2.09 -14.65 -5.50
N GLN A 228 -0.97 -14.78 -6.20
CA GLN A 228 -0.90 -14.71 -7.65
C GLN A 228 -0.32 -16.00 -8.22
N LEU A 229 -0.97 -16.56 -9.22
CA LEU A 229 -0.46 -17.68 -10.00
C LEU A 229 -0.25 -17.22 -11.44
N ASN A 230 1.00 -17.17 -11.86
CA ASN A 230 1.38 -16.83 -13.22
C ASN A 230 1.79 -18.10 -13.97
N TYR A 231 1.20 -18.33 -15.13
CA TYR A 231 1.58 -19.38 -16.06
C TYR A 231 1.92 -18.80 -17.41
N ALA A 232 2.99 -19.28 -18.02
CA ALA A 232 3.32 -18.95 -19.40
C ALA A 232 3.63 -20.23 -20.19
N HIS A 233 3.15 -20.27 -21.43
CA HIS A 233 3.40 -21.35 -22.38
C HIS A 233 3.88 -20.77 -23.73
N GLN A 234 5.01 -21.23 -24.20
CA GLN A 234 5.54 -20.91 -25.51
C GLN A 234 5.20 -22.04 -26.50
N PHE A 235 4.17 -21.83 -27.32
CA PHE A 235 3.78 -22.81 -28.35
C PHE A 235 4.90 -23.02 -29.38
N ASN A 236 5.51 -21.91 -29.81
CA ASN A 236 6.63 -21.88 -30.73
C ASN A 236 7.36 -20.53 -30.64
N GLN A 237 8.31 -20.25 -31.52
CA GLN A 237 9.08 -19.00 -31.51
C GLN A 237 8.23 -17.74 -31.73
N ALA A 238 7.02 -17.85 -32.28
CA ALA A 238 6.14 -16.73 -32.58
C ALA A 238 4.99 -16.54 -31.59
N TRP A 239 4.50 -17.59 -30.96
CA TRP A 239 3.33 -17.56 -30.13
C TRP A 239 3.64 -17.88 -28.66
N THR A 240 3.23 -16.99 -27.78
CA THR A 240 3.31 -17.15 -26.33
C THR A 240 1.96 -16.83 -25.70
N TRP A 241 1.51 -17.70 -24.83
CA TRP A 241 0.33 -17.50 -23.99
C TRP A 241 0.76 -17.30 -22.55
N THR A 242 0.19 -16.27 -21.91
CA THR A 242 0.39 -16.00 -20.48
C THR A 242 -0.95 -15.87 -19.78
N THR A 243 -1.07 -16.41 -18.59
CA THR A 243 -2.26 -16.25 -17.75
C THR A 243 -1.83 -15.97 -16.32
N THR A 244 -2.48 -14.99 -15.70
CA THR A 244 -2.32 -14.66 -14.29
C THR A 244 -3.65 -14.75 -13.60
N LEU A 245 -3.71 -15.54 -12.54
CA LEU A 245 -4.82 -15.58 -11.58
C LEU A 245 -4.38 -14.81 -10.35
N ASN A 246 -5.26 -13.97 -9.79
CA ASN A 246 -4.99 -13.25 -8.56
C ASN A 246 -6.19 -13.31 -7.62
N TYR A 247 -5.89 -13.54 -6.36
CA TYR A 247 -6.81 -13.35 -5.24
C TYR A 247 -6.19 -12.37 -4.26
N THR A 248 -6.92 -11.30 -3.95
CA THR A 248 -6.55 -10.34 -2.91
C THR A 248 -7.59 -10.41 -1.79
N LYS A 249 -7.14 -10.55 -0.57
CA LYS A 249 -7.94 -10.42 0.65
C LYS A 249 -7.40 -9.26 1.46
N GLY A 250 -8.30 -8.37 1.87
CA GLY A 250 -7.96 -7.26 2.75
C GLY A 250 -8.96 -7.19 3.90
N ASP A 251 -8.47 -6.95 5.09
CA ASP A 251 -9.29 -6.68 6.27
C ASP A 251 -8.61 -5.66 7.18
N GLY A 252 -9.44 -4.87 7.86
CA GLY A 252 -8.93 -3.88 8.78
C GLY A 252 -10.01 -2.95 9.30
N PHE A 253 -9.57 -1.99 10.09
CA PHE A 253 -10.44 -0.98 10.65
C PHE A 253 -9.63 0.28 11.00
N TYR A 254 -10.32 1.40 11.05
CA TYR A 254 -9.80 2.58 11.72
C TYR A 254 -10.79 3.07 12.77
N ASP A 255 -10.25 3.64 13.83
CA ASP A 255 -11.02 4.22 14.89
C ASP A 255 -10.76 5.72 15.04
N GLN A 256 -11.80 6.43 15.46
CA GLN A 256 -11.77 7.87 15.66
C GLN A 256 -12.55 8.26 16.91
N TYR A 257 -11.97 9.14 17.69
CA TYR A 257 -12.63 9.77 18.83
C TYR A 257 -13.58 10.88 18.38
N LYS A 258 -14.77 10.93 18.94
CA LYS A 258 -15.82 11.89 18.61
C LYS A 258 -16.38 12.51 19.87
N ALA A 259 -15.77 13.61 20.33
CA ALA A 259 -16.20 14.32 21.54
C ALA A 259 -17.56 14.99 21.37
N GLY A 260 -18.36 14.99 22.42
CA GLY A 260 -19.56 15.81 22.59
C GLY A 260 -20.66 15.58 21.54
N LYS A 261 -20.80 14.38 20.98
CA LYS A 261 -21.78 14.07 19.94
C LYS A 261 -23.14 13.74 20.54
N LYS A 262 -24.24 14.11 19.82
CA LYS A 262 -25.61 13.75 20.21
C LYS A 262 -25.73 12.22 20.27
N LEU A 263 -26.35 11.71 21.36
CA LEU A 263 -26.60 10.28 21.57
C LEU A 263 -27.42 9.68 20.43
N THR A 264 -28.45 10.41 19.97
CA THR A 264 -29.31 9.97 18.86
C THR A 264 -28.57 9.73 17.53
N LYS A 265 -27.43 10.37 17.33
CA LYS A 265 -26.61 10.13 16.12
C LYS A 265 -26.08 8.70 16.05
N TYR A 266 -25.94 8.05 17.19
CA TYR A 266 -25.40 6.69 17.33
C TYR A 266 -26.48 5.69 17.75
N GLY A 267 -27.77 6.02 17.53
CA GLY A 267 -28.90 5.12 17.80
C GLY A 267 -29.25 4.95 19.29
N LEU A 268 -28.71 5.80 20.17
CA LEU A 268 -28.98 5.76 21.58
C LEU A 268 -30.19 6.64 21.92
N SER A 269 -30.95 6.25 22.98
CA SER A 269 -31.99 7.08 23.54
C SER A 269 -31.43 8.42 24.03
N SER A 270 -32.27 9.47 24.00
CA SER A 270 -31.86 10.79 24.48
C SER A 270 -33.04 11.50 25.13
N PRO A 271 -32.90 11.97 26.37
CA PRO A 271 -31.70 11.89 27.20
C PRO A 271 -31.46 10.50 27.81
N VAL A 272 -30.25 10.23 28.27
CA VAL A 272 -29.90 9.11 29.15
C VAL A 272 -29.66 9.67 30.54
N GLU A 273 -30.27 9.05 31.54
CA GLU A 273 -30.07 9.42 32.95
C GLU A 273 -28.98 8.53 33.56
N ILE A 274 -27.94 9.15 34.13
CA ILE A 274 -26.84 8.46 34.84
C ILE A 274 -26.65 9.20 36.16
N ASP A 275 -26.81 8.51 37.28
CA ASP A 275 -26.70 9.07 38.65
C ASP A 275 -27.51 10.35 38.88
N GLY A 276 -28.74 10.40 38.30
CA GLY A 276 -29.65 11.55 38.41
C GLY A 276 -29.29 12.73 37.51
N VAL A 277 -28.28 12.59 36.62
CA VAL A 277 -27.87 13.60 35.64
C VAL A 277 -28.36 13.19 34.24
N SER A 278 -28.95 14.15 33.53
CA SER A 278 -29.52 13.95 32.19
C SER A 278 -28.52 14.30 31.12
N TYR A 279 -28.12 13.31 30.35
CA TYR A 279 -27.13 13.47 29.26
C TYR A 279 -27.82 13.38 27.90
N LYS A 280 -27.60 14.39 27.04
CA LYS A 280 -28.04 14.43 25.61
C LYS A 280 -26.89 14.20 24.63
N LYS A 281 -25.66 14.32 25.12
CA LYS A 281 -24.44 14.16 24.37
C LYS A 281 -23.46 13.26 25.12
N GLY A 282 -22.56 12.64 24.44
CA GLY A 282 -21.47 11.83 24.99
C GLY A 282 -20.28 11.77 24.04
N ASP A 283 -19.23 11.15 24.51
CA ASP A 283 -18.04 10.89 23.73
C ASP A 283 -18.11 9.47 23.18
N PHE A 284 -17.66 9.28 21.94
CA PHE A 284 -17.73 8.02 21.24
C PHE A 284 -16.39 7.69 20.60
N ILE A 285 -16.04 6.43 20.59
CA ILE A 285 -15.04 5.87 19.69
C ILE A 285 -15.80 5.20 18.56
N THR A 286 -15.63 5.72 17.34
CA THR A 286 -16.25 5.16 16.13
C THR A 286 -15.27 4.28 15.42
N LEU A 287 -15.62 3.02 15.23
CA LEU A 287 -14.84 2.07 14.46
C LEU A 287 -15.49 1.89 13.09
N LYS A 288 -14.68 1.99 12.04
CA LYS A 288 -15.08 1.67 10.67
C LYS A 288 -14.23 0.53 10.17
N SER A 289 -14.85 -0.60 9.96
CA SER A 289 -14.19 -1.82 9.45
C SER A 289 -14.38 -1.97 7.95
N MET A 290 -13.42 -2.61 7.33
CA MET A 290 -13.44 -3.03 5.94
C MET A 290 -13.03 -4.51 5.86
N ASP A 291 -13.76 -5.27 5.07
CA ASP A 291 -13.43 -6.64 4.67
C ASP A 291 -13.69 -6.73 3.16
N ASN A 292 -12.65 -6.98 2.38
CA ASN A 292 -12.76 -7.05 0.94
C ASN A 292 -12.07 -8.28 0.36
N SER A 293 -12.60 -8.74 -0.77
CA SER A 293 -12.03 -9.81 -1.57
C SER A 293 -12.07 -9.42 -3.04
N TYR A 294 -10.93 -9.56 -3.72
CA TYR A 294 -10.78 -9.17 -5.11
C TYR A 294 -10.15 -10.30 -5.92
N TYR A 295 -10.81 -10.64 -7.04
CA TYR A 295 -10.38 -11.71 -7.93
C TYR A 295 -10.09 -11.14 -9.31
N VAL A 296 -8.95 -11.53 -9.88
CA VAL A 296 -8.57 -11.13 -11.24
C VAL A 296 -8.10 -12.33 -12.02
N ILE A 297 -8.54 -12.40 -13.26
CA ILE A 297 -7.99 -13.29 -14.28
C ILE A 297 -7.51 -12.39 -15.42
N ASN A 298 -6.24 -12.48 -15.75
CA ASN A 298 -5.66 -11.81 -16.91
C ASN A 298 -5.05 -12.86 -17.82
N SER A 299 -5.36 -12.82 -19.12
CA SER A 299 -4.87 -13.80 -20.08
C SER A 299 -4.52 -13.11 -21.39
N ASP A 300 -3.30 -13.31 -21.85
CA ASP A 300 -2.73 -12.76 -23.06
C ASP A 300 -2.27 -13.85 -24.02
N LEU A 301 -2.61 -13.73 -25.28
CA LEU A 301 -2.00 -14.50 -26.36
C LEU A 301 -1.22 -13.55 -27.27
N ARG A 302 0.10 -13.65 -27.23
CA ARG A 302 1.00 -12.76 -27.95
C ARG A 302 1.60 -13.44 -29.15
N TYR A 303 1.52 -12.75 -30.31
CA TYR A 303 2.25 -13.12 -31.52
C TYR A 303 3.42 -12.17 -31.76
N SER A 304 4.59 -12.72 -32.05
CA SER A 304 5.79 -11.94 -32.42
C SER A 304 6.60 -12.70 -33.43
N LYS A 305 6.58 -12.25 -34.70
CA LYS A 305 7.42 -12.82 -35.76
C LYS A 305 7.95 -11.68 -36.62
N ASN A 306 9.29 -11.63 -36.80
CA ASN A 306 9.98 -10.54 -37.48
C ASN A 306 9.63 -9.16 -36.88
N ALA A 307 9.20 -8.20 -37.71
CA ALA A 307 8.79 -6.88 -37.26
C ALA A 307 7.32 -6.81 -36.76
N LEU A 308 6.53 -7.86 -36.93
CA LEU A 308 5.12 -7.87 -36.52
C LEU A 308 4.99 -8.37 -35.07
N LYS A 309 4.34 -7.54 -34.24
CA LYS A 309 3.97 -7.87 -32.87
C LYS A 309 2.48 -7.58 -32.70
N VAL A 310 1.71 -8.56 -32.28
CA VAL A 310 0.28 -8.49 -32.01
C VAL A 310 -0.03 -9.11 -30.64
#